data_4d1a9ae1e1a35e1251f277ebdef05569
#
_entry.id   4d1a9ae1e1a35e1251f277ebdef05569
#
_cell.length_a   1.000
_cell.length_b   1.000
_cell.length_c   1.000
_cell.angle_alpha   90.00
_cell.angle_beta   90.00
_cell.angle_gamma   90.00
#
_symmetry.space_group_name_H-M   'P 1'
#
loop_
_entity.id
_entity.type
_entity.pdbx_description
1 polymer ?
#
loop_
_entity_poly.entity_id
_entity_poly.type
_entity_poly.pdbx_seq_one_letter_code
_entity_poly.pdbx_strand_id
1 'polypeptide(L)'
;MVSGGMRLWLYFALTMISCFFYGIHQTSVFDLAPLMILIMILFSVTEKSSIIRLCVITYYLTMCYDFIFVLKHAIELTTLTVTRTLLHLGLVLVSGCLVNLVLKRRKSERVYSDKKIEKLEETNRRVEDFLANVSHELRTPINAVTGISTVMLQKEEEQEKREQLSSVQMAGKRLFGQIEDILDYTEIDTNKIRLSEENYTPSLVVSDLVSEYWEKEEKQPELLFDYDTKIPPVLLGDERKIRKILKHLVDNAMKFTQEGGVYVRIFSLKKSYGINLCIEVSDTGVGIAKDELERITERFYQTSTGRNRKVGGLGLGLSIVYGMVRVMNGFMRIESEEGRGTTVTVSIPQQVAEENPEKPLINNKNLCVACFLMTEKYKVPQVREYYNKMIAHMVKQFDISLHRVTNRDELEQLLEVTPVTHLFVGEEEYRVNKNYLEMTDSKVRIVVVAGKNIILPQEKRIEIIRKPLCTQSVLNILKEKESDLSKRKKRKMICPGIKVLVVDDEPMNLTVAKGIFENYQMIVKTVISGKEAIAACEKERFDIIFLDHMMPEMDGIETLKQLRKMQKESGQEYIIVAFTANAVSGAKKMFMEEGFDEFVSKPIETMTLERVLCKVL
;
A
#
# COMPACT_ATOMS: atom_id res chain seq x y z
N MET A 1 -19.78 26.95 36.18
CA MET A 1 -19.36 25.62 36.71
C MET A 1 -18.11 25.79 37.55
N VAL A 2 -18.08 25.29 38.77
CA VAL A 2 -16.91 25.37 39.68
C VAL A 2 -15.81 24.48 39.10
N SER A 3 -14.58 25.00 38.96
CA SER A 3 -13.45 24.24 38.42
C SER A 3 -13.17 22.99 39.27
N GLY A 4 -12.69 21.88 38.65
CA GLY A 4 -12.40 20.62 39.37
C GLY A 4 -11.45 20.79 40.57
N GLY A 5 -10.50 21.72 40.45
CA GLY A 5 -9.57 22.09 41.54
C GLY A 5 -10.29 22.75 42.72
N MET A 6 -11.26 23.60 42.48
CA MET A 6 -12.00 24.30 43.54
C MET A 6 -12.96 23.35 44.25
N ARG A 7 -13.55 22.39 43.57
CA ARG A 7 -14.36 21.31 44.17
C ARG A 7 -13.54 20.45 45.14
N LEU A 8 -12.33 20.08 44.76
CA LEU A 8 -11.44 19.30 45.62
C LEU A 8 -11.13 20.04 46.93
N TRP A 9 -10.78 21.33 46.85
CA TRP A 9 -10.52 22.14 48.05
C TRP A 9 -11.75 22.32 48.91
N LEU A 10 -12.96 22.43 48.33
CA LEU A 10 -14.20 22.50 49.06
C LEU A 10 -14.49 21.20 49.84
N TYR A 11 -14.35 20.04 49.16
CA TYR A 11 -14.53 18.73 49.83
C TYR A 11 -13.50 18.53 50.94
N PHE A 12 -12.24 18.91 50.68
CA PHE A 12 -11.20 18.84 51.70
C PHE A 12 -11.53 19.73 52.90
N ALA A 13 -11.93 20.98 52.71
CA ALA A 13 -12.31 21.89 53.77
C ALA A 13 -13.47 21.34 54.61
N LEU A 14 -14.53 20.85 53.93
CA LEU A 14 -15.67 20.22 54.62
C LEU A 14 -15.25 19.00 55.44
N THR A 15 -14.39 18.16 54.89
CA THR A 15 -13.87 16.98 55.61
C THR A 15 -13.06 17.40 56.84
N MET A 16 -12.20 18.42 56.74
CA MET A 16 -11.39 18.91 57.85
C MET A 16 -12.26 19.55 58.96
N ILE A 17 -13.27 20.32 58.59
CA ILE A 17 -14.23 20.91 59.51
C ILE A 17 -14.99 19.79 60.26
N SER A 18 -15.49 18.78 59.54
CA SER A 18 -16.18 17.63 60.14
C SER A 18 -15.27 16.85 61.09
N CYS A 19 -13.99 16.64 60.72
CA CYS A 19 -13.01 15.98 61.59
C CYS A 19 -12.73 16.80 62.85
N PHE A 20 -12.65 18.14 62.77
CA PHE A 20 -12.48 19.01 63.92
C PHE A 20 -13.66 18.88 64.87
N PHE A 21 -14.91 19.02 64.37
CA PHE A 21 -16.12 18.87 65.22
C PHE A 21 -16.24 17.46 65.80
N TYR A 22 -15.87 16.41 65.06
CA TYR A 22 -15.86 15.06 65.61
C TYR A 22 -14.80 14.90 66.68
N GLY A 23 -13.59 15.45 66.51
CA GLY A 23 -12.48 15.34 67.44
C GLY A 23 -12.72 16.04 68.79
N ILE A 24 -13.48 17.12 68.85
CA ILE A 24 -13.79 17.84 70.12
C ILE A 24 -14.81 17.13 70.98
N HIS A 25 -15.40 16.03 70.54
CA HIS A 25 -16.35 15.23 71.37
C HIS A 25 -15.56 14.32 72.33
N GLN A 26 -15.93 14.35 73.63
CA GLN A 26 -15.18 13.59 74.65
C GLN A 26 -15.03 12.10 74.40
N THR A 27 -15.99 11.48 73.69
CA THR A 27 -15.95 10.02 73.39
C THR A 27 -15.11 9.67 72.19
N SER A 28 -14.71 10.63 71.35
CA SER A 28 -14.07 10.37 70.02
C SER A 28 -12.60 10.77 69.92
N VAL A 29 -12.01 11.32 71.00
CA VAL A 29 -10.59 11.77 71.04
C VAL A 29 -9.59 10.70 70.58
N PHE A 30 -9.86 9.42 70.89
CA PHE A 30 -8.93 8.32 70.56
C PHE A 30 -9.14 7.75 69.12
N ASP A 31 -10.28 8.04 68.49
CA ASP A 31 -10.59 7.51 67.17
C ASP A 31 -10.15 8.48 66.05
N LEU A 32 -9.81 9.72 66.40
CA LEU A 32 -9.39 10.75 65.46
C LEU A 32 -8.08 10.41 64.73
N ALA A 33 -7.12 9.80 65.40
CA ALA A 33 -5.84 9.48 64.77
C ALA A 33 -5.93 8.43 63.63
N PRO A 34 -6.61 7.28 63.81
CA PRO A 34 -6.83 6.32 62.71
C PRO A 34 -7.67 6.96 61.58
N LEU A 35 -8.69 7.74 61.88
CA LEU A 35 -9.51 8.44 60.90
C LEU A 35 -8.67 9.42 60.08
N MET A 36 -7.82 10.21 60.71
CA MET A 36 -6.95 11.16 60.01
C MET A 36 -5.93 10.46 59.10
N ILE A 37 -5.38 9.33 59.52
CA ILE A 37 -4.49 8.51 58.69
C ILE A 37 -5.25 7.99 57.46
N LEU A 38 -6.45 7.48 57.62
CA LEU A 38 -7.31 7.03 56.53
C LEU A 38 -7.58 8.16 55.53
N ILE A 39 -7.91 9.36 56.03
CA ILE A 39 -8.12 10.56 55.22
C ILE A 39 -6.86 10.97 54.47
N MET A 40 -5.69 10.94 55.11
CA MET A 40 -4.42 11.21 54.43
C MET A 40 -4.14 10.20 53.30
N ILE A 41 -4.43 8.93 53.51
CA ILE A 41 -4.30 7.90 52.47
C ILE A 41 -5.29 8.18 51.32
N LEU A 42 -6.53 8.48 51.60
CA LEU A 42 -7.56 8.80 50.61
C LEU A 42 -7.15 10.02 49.76
N PHE A 43 -6.73 11.11 50.41
CA PHE A 43 -6.32 12.33 49.71
C PHE A 43 -4.94 12.21 49.04
N SER A 44 -4.16 11.20 49.35
CA SER A 44 -2.90 10.94 48.63
C SER A 44 -3.11 10.68 47.14
N VAL A 45 -4.30 10.19 46.74
CA VAL A 45 -4.70 10.01 45.34
C VAL A 45 -4.72 11.34 44.58
N THR A 46 -4.91 12.48 45.27
CA THR A 46 -4.89 13.81 44.63
C THR A 46 -3.49 14.33 44.30
N GLU A 47 -2.45 13.65 44.77
CA GLU A 47 -1.03 13.99 44.61
C GLU A 47 -0.61 15.39 45.14
N LYS A 48 -1.46 16.04 45.90
CA LYS A 48 -1.18 17.37 46.48
C LYS A 48 -0.61 17.25 47.90
N SER A 49 0.70 17.37 48.01
CA SER A 49 1.45 17.36 49.26
C SER A 49 0.92 18.40 50.27
N SER A 50 0.36 19.52 49.79
CA SER A 50 -0.26 20.57 50.64
C SER A 50 -1.44 20.06 51.45
N ILE A 51 -2.24 19.19 50.85
CA ILE A 51 -3.43 18.61 51.51
C ILE A 51 -3.00 17.72 52.68
N ILE A 52 -1.99 16.88 52.48
CA ILE A 52 -1.46 16.01 53.53
C ILE A 52 -0.88 16.80 54.71
N ARG A 53 -0.15 17.88 54.43
CA ARG A 53 0.34 18.78 55.49
C ARG A 53 -0.80 19.44 56.27
N LEU A 54 -1.86 19.88 55.58
CA LEU A 54 -3.04 20.47 56.24
C LEU A 54 -3.78 19.42 57.09
N CYS A 55 -3.89 18.15 56.68
CA CYS A 55 -4.43 17.07 57.50
C CYS A 55 -3.67 16.95 58.83
N VAL A 56 -2.34 16.92 58.76
CA VAL A 56 -1.46 16.83 59.95
C VAL A 56 -1.68 18.05 60.84
N ILE A 57 -1.66 19.27 60.29
CA ILE A 57 -1.88 20.52 61.04
C ILE A 57 -3.25 20.53 61.72
N THR A 58 -4.32 20.17 60.99
CA THR A 58 -5.69 20.12 61.58
C THR A 58 -5.74 19.13 62.74
N TYR A 59 -5.11 17.96 62.59
CA TYR A 59 -5.05 16.99 63.70
C TYR A 59 -4.39 17.57 64.95
N TYR A 60 -3.22 18.21 64.79
CA TYR A 60 -2.53 18.80 65.93
C TYR A 60 -3.29 19.95 66.56
N LEU A 61 -3.96 20.79 65.77
CA LEU A 61 -4.81 21.86 66.28
C LEU A 61 -5.99 21.32 67.11
N THR A 62 -6.64 20.25 66.63
CA THR A 62 -7.73 19.59 67.37
C THR A 62 -7.23 19.00 68.68
N MET A 63 -6.08 18.32 68.65
CA MET A 63 -5.47 17.76 69.87
C MET A 63 -5.04 18.83 70.89
N CYS A 64 -4.53 19.99 70.43
CA CYS A 64 -4.25 21.12 71.30
C CYS A 64 -5.52 21.69 71.97
N TYR A 65 -6.59 21.82 71.20
CA TYR A 65 -7.87 22.26 71.73
C TYR A 65 -8.39 21.28 72.79
N ASP A 66 -8.38 19.99 72.53
CA ASP A 66 -8.80 18.94 73.47
C ASP A 66 -7.98 18.94 74.77
N PHE A 67 -6.66 19.12 74.63
CA PHE A 67 -5.79 19.19 75.80
C PHE A 67 -6.11 20.40 76.69
N ILE A 68 -6.34 21.57 76.09
CA ILE A 68 -6.73 22.79 76.87
C ILE A 68 -8.09 22.58 77.53
N PHE A 69 -9.05 21.93 76.84
CA PHE A 69 -10.38 21.67 77.39
C PHE A 69 -10.31 20.65 78.56
N VAL A 70 -9.50 19.58 78.40
CA VAL A 70 -9.27 18.57 79.45
C VAL A 70 -8.67 19.19 80.71
N LEU A 71 -7.67 20.08 80.58
CA LEU A 71 -7.09 20.81 81.68
C LEU A 71 -8.11 21.69 82.43
N LYS A 72 -9.04 22.30 81.74
CA LYS A 72 -10.04 23.18 82.25
C LYS A 72 -11.13 22.43 83.02
N HIS A 73 -11.43 21.19 82.69
CA HIS A 73 -12.55 20.41 83.29
C HIS A 73 -12.05 19.33 84.25
N ALA A 74 -10.77 19.38 84.70
CA ALA A 74 -10.15 18.50 85.68
C ALA A 74 -10.37 16.99 85.45
N ILE A 75 -10.24 16.54 84.21
CA ILE A 75 -10.26 15.09 83.87
C ILE A 75 -9.00 14.45 84.42
N GLU A 76 -9.11 13.33 85.15
CA GLU A 76 -7.95 12.59 85.66
C GLU A 76 -7.02 12.13 84.50
N LEU A 77 -5.83 12.69 84.47
CA LEU A 77 -4.75 12.29 83.58
C LEU A 77 -4.11 10.99 84.07
N THR A 78 -4.61 9.89 83.59
CA THR A 78 -3.96 8.58 83.84
C THR A 78 -2.72 8.39 82.98
N THR A 79 -1.73 7.62 83.46
CA THR A 79 -0.52 7.30 82.71
C THR A 79 -0.85 6.68 81.33
N LEU A 80 -1.95 5.94 81.28
CA LEU A 80 -2.44 5.31 80.03
C LEU A 80 -2.92 6.34 79.01
N THR A 81 -3.68 7.36 79.46
CA THR A 81 -4.18 8.40 78.56
C THR A 81 -3.05 9.26 77.97
N VAL A 82 -2.03 9.57 78.73
CA VAL A 82 -0.86 10.33 78.32
C VAL A 82 -0.02 9.56 77.29
N THR A 83 0.31 8.30 77.60
CA THR A 83 1.11 7.46 76.68
C THR A 83 0.38 7.20 75.38
N ARG A 84 -0.95 6.97 75.40
CA ARG A 84 -1.75 6.75 74.21
C ARG A 84 -1.80 8.01 73.34
N THR A 85 -1.99 9.19 73.92
CA THR A 85 -1.99 10.46 73.21
C THR A 85 -0.63 10.75 72.51
N LEU A 86 0.48 10.54 73.23
CA LEU A 86 1.82 10.68 72.67
C LEU A 86 2.06 9.70 71.51
N LEU A 87 1.58 8.47 71.64
CA LEU A 87 1.68 7.46 70.57
C LEU A 87 0.89 7.90 69.34
N HIS A 88 -0.34 8.38 69.49
CA HIS A 88 -1.17 8.85 68.37
C HIS A 88 -0.58 10.08 67.66
N LEU A 89 -0.04 11.04 68.43
CA LEU A 89 0.67 12.20 67.89
C LEU A 89 1.86 11.76 67.01
N GLY A 90 2.68 10.85 67.53
CA GLY A 90 3.81 10.28 66.79
C GLY A 90 3.35 9.54 65.52
N LEU A 91 2.29 8.75 65.62
CA LEU A 91 1.81 7.91 64.53
C LEU A 91 1.24 8.74 63.38
N VAL A 92 0.48 9.82 63.66
CA VAL A 92 -0.03 10.74 62.62
C VAL A 92 1.12 11.50 61.93
N LEU A 93 2.13 11.93 62.71
CA LEU A 93 3.29 12.61 62.15
C LEU A 93 4.07 11.69 61.19
N VAL A 94 4.40 10.48 61.64
CA VAL A 94 5.12 9.50 60.86
C VAL A 94 4.35 9.11 59.60
N SER A 95 3.03 8.89 59.71
CA SER A 95 2.16 8.59 58.60
C SER A 95 2.13 9.73 57.58
N GLY A 96 2.01 10.98 58.02
CA GLY A 96 2.06 12.16 57.17
C GLY A 96 3.41 12.29 56.43
N CYS A 97 4.54 12.03 57.10
CA CYS A 97 5.85 12.01 56.49
C CYS A 97 5.98 10.91 55.45
N LEU A 98 5.53 9.69 55.76
CA LEU A 98 5.57 8.55 54.82
C LEU A 98 4.72 8.83 53.56
N VAL A 99 3.49 9.31 53.75
CA VAL A 99 2.65 9.67 52.60
C VAL A 99 3.30 10.75 51.74
N ASN A 100 3.87 11.78 52.34
CA ASN A 100 4.59 12.81 51.60
C ASN A 100 5.83 12.27 50.85
N LEU A 101 6.58 11.35 51.44
CA LEU A 101 7.70 10.69 50.82
C LEU A 101 7.26 9.89 49.58
N VAL A 102 6.18 9.10 49.71
CA VAL A 102 5.60 8.33 48.61
C VAL A 102 5.13 9.25 47.48
N LEU A 103 4.45 10.34 47.82
CA LEU A 103 4.00 11.32 46.82
C LEU A 103 5.18 11.98 46.06
N LYS A 104 6.24 12.34 46.79
CA LYS A 104 7.43 12.94 46.19
C LYS A 104 8.12 11.95 45.25
N ARG A 105 8.20 10.67 45.63
CA ARG A 105 8.77 9.63 44.79
C ARG A 105 7.95 9.40 43.52
N ARG A 106 6.62 9.23 43.64
CA ARG A 106 5.73 9.08 42.49
C ARG A 106 5.84 10.24 41.51
N LYS A 107 5.87 11.48 42.01
CA LYS A 107 6.03 12.66 41.17
C LYS A 107 7.37 12.66 40.44
N SER A 108 8.45 12.25 41.09
CA SER A 108 9.78 12.12 40.46
C SER A 108 9.79 11.04 39.37
N GLU A 109 9.18 9.89 39.66
CA GLU A 109 9.08 8.78 38.68
C GLU A 109 8.24 9.19 37.46
N ARG A 110 7.13 9.93 37.63
CA ARG A 110 6.36 10.47 36.49
C ARG A 110 7.17 11.44 35.65
N VAL A 111 7.79 12.44 36.25
CA VAL A 111 8.62 13.41 35.53
C VAL A 111 9.76 12.73 34.76
N TYR A 112 10.33 11.67 35.34
CA TYR A 112 11.35 10.87 34.65
C TYR A 112 10.78 10.09 33.48
N SER A 113 9.60 9.48 33.65
CA SER A 113 8.90 8.75 32.58
C SER A 113 8.49 9.67 31.45
N ASP A 114 7.90 10.84 31.76
CA ASP A 114 7.47 11.84 30.76
C ASP A 114 8.67 12.34 29.93
N LYS A 115 9.79 12.66 30.59
CA LYS A 115 11.04 13.06 29.89
C LYS A 115 11.60 11.93 29.02
N LYS A 116 11.45 10.67 29.44
CA LYS A 116 11.91 9.54 28.64
C LYS A 116 11.04 9.34 27.42
N ILE A 117 9.72 9.52 27.55
CA ILE A 117 8.77 9.46 26.43
C ILE A 117 9.09 10.59 25.43
N GLU A 118 9.20 11.81 25.90
CA GLU A 118 9.52 12.98 25.05
C GLU A 118 10.83 12.77 24.26
N LYS A 119 11.88 12.26 24.93
CA LYS A 119 13.15 11.95 24.27
C LYS A 119 13.04 10.83 23.23
N LEU A 120 12.22 9.81 23.50
CA LEU A 120 11.95 8.73 22.55
C LEU A 120 11.18 9.26 21.33
N GLU A 121 10.17 10.09 21.52
CA GLU A 121 9.40 10.72 20.46
C GLU A 121 10.28 11.63 19.59
N GLU A 122 11.14 12.45 20.21
CA GLU A 122 12.09 13.29 19.47
C GLU A 122 13.08 12.45 18.66
N THR A 123 13.60 11.37 19.24
CA THR A 123 14.53 10.48 18.53
C THR A 123 13.84 9.80 17.36
N ASN A 124 12.62 9.32 17.56
CA ASN A 124 11.82 8.68 16.51
C ASN A 124 11.57 9.66 15.35
N ARG A 125 11.17 10.89 15.67
CA ARG A 125 10.96 11.95 14.68
C ARG A 125 12.22 12.26 13.88
N ARG A 126 13.38 12.33 14.53
CA ARG A 126 14.68 12.54 13.83
C ARG A 126 15.02 11.40 12.88
N VAL A 127 14.74 10.15 13.27
CA VAL A 127 14.96 8.97 12.41
C VAL A 127 14.03 9.01 11.20
N GLU A 128 12.77 9.42 11.38
CA GLU A 128 11.81 9.56 10.29
C GLU A 128 12.25 10.63 9.28
N ASP A 129 12.60 11.82 9.76
CA ASP A 129 13.07 12.91 8.91
C ASP A 129 14.35 12.51 8.15
N PHE A 130 15.25 11.77 8.80
CA PHE A 130 16.46 11.24 8.18
C PHE A 130 16.13 10.23 7.06
N LEU A 131 15.24 9.27 7.32
CA LEU A 131 14.85 8.27 6.32
C LEU A 131 14.15 8.92 5.12
N ALA A 132 13.28 9.89 5.34
CA ALA A 132 12.61 10.63 4.28
C ALA A 132 13.63 11.38 3.38
N ASN A 133 14.58 12.09 3.99
CA ASN A 133 15.62 12.82 3.27
C ASN A 133 16.55 11.88 2.49
N VAL A 134 17.06 10.82 3.12
CA VAL A 134 17.92 9.81 2.48
C VAL A 134 17.21 9.17 1.29
N SER A 135 15.92 8.87 1.43
CA SER A 135 15.16 8.28 0.34
C SER A 135 15.02 9.22 -0.84
N HIS A 136 14.80 10.51 -0.60
CA HIS A 136 14.75 11.50 -1.67
C HIS A 136 16.10 11.62 -2.38
N GLU A 137 17.19 11.71 -1.61
CA GLU A 137 18.54 11.80 -2.15
C GLU A 137 19.02 10.53 -2.88
N LEU A 138 18.52 9.34 -2.49
CA LEU A 138 18.83 8.10 -3.19
C LEU A 138 17.96 7.90 -4.43
N ARG A 139 16.73 8.41 -4.44
CA ARG A 139 15.80 8.29 -5.59
C ARG A 139 16.39 8.94 -6.84
N THR A 140 16.94 10.13 -6.73
CA THR A 140 17.50 10.90 -7.85
C THR A 140 18.61 10.14 -8.60
N PRO A 141 19.72 9.67 -7.98
CA PRO A 141 20.75 8.94 -8.69
C PRO A 141 20.28 7.58 -9.23
N ILE A 142 19.36 6.90 -8.53
CA ILE A 142 18.83 5.61 -9.02
C ILE A 142 17.96 5.81 -10.25
N ASN A 143 17.12 6.83 -10.28
CA ASN A 143 16.31 7.18 -11.44
C ASN A 143 17.19 7.53 -12.62
N ALA A 144 18.29 8.25 -12.39
CA ALA A 144 19.28 8.56 -13.42
C ALA A 144 19.90 7.29 -14.01
N VAL A 145 20.42 6.39 -13.16
CA VAL A 145 21.01 5.11 -13.61
C VAL A 145 19.99 4.26 -14.38
N THR A 146 18.78 4.14 -13.85
CA THR A 146 17.71 3.34 -14.48
C THR A 146 17.28 3.96 -15.82
N GLY A 147 17.13 5.28 -15.86
CA GLY A 147 16.73 6.02 -17.05
C GLY A 147 17.78 5.94 -18.16
N ILE A 148 19.05 6.17 -17.83
CA ILE A 148 20.16 6.05 -18.81
C ILE A 148 20.25 4.63 -19.33
N SER A 149 20.18 3.63 -18.44
CA SER A 149 20.20 2.22 -18.86
C SER A 149 19.05 1.90 -19.82
N THR A 150 17.87 2.49 -19.60
CA THR A 150 16.71 2.34 -20.50
C THR A 150 16.99 2.92 -21.89
N VAL A 151 17.53 4.15 -21.96
CA VAL A 151 17.86 4.81 -23.23
C VAL A 151 18.97 4.06 -23.97
N MET A 152 19.99 3.57 -23.25
CA MET A 152 21.08 2.79 -23.85
C MET A 152 20.58 1.44 -24.37
N LEU A 153 19.72 0.74 -23.63
CA LEU A 153 19.12 -0.53 -24.06
C LEU A 153 18.34 -0.42 -25.37
N GLN A 154 17.74 0.73 -25.63
CA GLN A 154 16.98 0.95 -26.86
C GLN A 154 17.87 1.17 -28.10
N LYS A 155 19.08 1.69 -27.89
CA LYS A 155 20.05 2.00 -28.97
C LYS A 155 21.10 0.91 -29.18
N GLU A 156 21.26 -0.01 -28.23
CA GLU A 156 22.28 -1.04 -28.27
C GLU A 156 21.81 -2.24 -29.09
N GLU A 157 22.62 -2.65 -30.09
CA GLU A 157 22.36 -3.80 -30.97
C GLU A 157 23.11 -5.06 -30.53
N GLU A 158 24.23 -4.90 -29.80
CA GLU A 158 25.05 -5.99 -29.34
C GLU A 158 24.39 -6.73 -28.15
N GLN A 159 24.12 -8.01 -28.31
CA GLN A 159 23.38 -8.84 -27.38
C GLN A 159 24.00 -8.87 -25.96
N GLU A 160 25.32 -9.01 -25.86
CA GLU A 160 26.02 -9.06 -24.57
C GLU A 160 25.91 -7.75 -23.81
N LYS A 161 26.04 -6.61 -24.47
CA LYS A 161 25.88 -5.28 -23.86
C LYS A 161 24.43 -5.03 -23.45
N ARG A 162 23.46 -5.49 -24.23
CA ARG A 162 22.04 -5.44 -23.86
C ARG A 162 21.77 -6.20 -22.56
N GLU A 163 22.34 -7.39 -22.39
CA GLU A 163 22.18 -8.18 -21.16
C GLU A 163 22.83 -7.51 -19.97
N GLN A 164 24.01 -6.90 -20.14
CA GLN A 164 24.66 -6.12 -19.07
C GLN A 164 23.85 -4.89 -18.69
N LEU A 165 23.37 -4.11 -19.65
CA LEU A 165 22.53 -2.94 -19.40
C LEU A 165 21.19 -3.31 -18.76
N SER A 166 20.58 -4.41 -19.20
CA SER A 166 19.36 -4.95 -18.57
C SER A 166 19.59 -5.31 -17.11
N SER A 167 20.75 -5.91 -16.81
CA SER A 167 21.13 -6.25 -15.44
C SER A 167 21.30 -5.01 -14.56
N VAL A 168 21.91 -3.95 -15.07
CA VAL A 168 22.05 -2.66 -14.37
C VAL A 168 20.68 -2.03 -14.14
N GLN A 169 19.81 -2.01 -15.14
CA GLN A 169 18.46 -1.49 -15.04
C GLN A 169 17.64 -2.25 -13.97
N MET A 170 17.71 -3.59 -13.98
CA MET A 170 17.01 -4.41 -12.99
C MET A 170 17.53 -4.17 -11.58
N ALA A 171 18.85 -4.01 -11.40
CA ALA A 171 19.44 -3.68 -10.10
C ALA A 171 18.96 -2.31 -9.58
N GLY A 172 18.91 -1.31 -10.47
CA GLY A 172 18.38 0.02 -10.14
C GLY A 172 16.91 0.00 -9.73
N LYS A 173 16.06 -0.68 -10.52
CA LYS A 173 14.62 -0.86 -10.18
C LYS A 173 14.43 -1.59 -8.86
N ARG A 174 15.25 -2.60 -8.57
CA ARG A 174 15.20 -3.34 -7.30
C ARG A 174 15.56 -2.46 -6.11
N LEU A 175 16.63 -1.67 -6.24
CA LEU A 175 17.07 -0.76 -5.18
C LEU A 175 16.00 0.33 -4.93
N PHE A 176 15.42 0.90 -5.98
CA PHE A 176 14.33 1.86 -5.88
C PHE A 176 13.13 1.28 -5.11
N GLY A 177 12.69 0.07 -5.48
CA GLY A 177 11.60 -0.62 -4.78
C GLY A 177 11.90 -0.87 -3.30
N GLN A 178 13.15 -1.22 -2.94
CA GLN A 178 13.56 -1.40 -1.54
C GLN A 178 13.49 -0.10 -0.73
N ILE A 179 13.84 1.04 -1.33
CA ILE A 179 13.75 2.36 -0.69
C ILE A 179 12.28 2.74 -0.48
N GLU A 180 11.44 2.53 -1.48
CA GLU A 180 9.99 2.76 -1.34
C GLU A 180 9.37 1.88 -0.25
N ASP A 181 9.81 0.63 -0.12
CA ASP A 181 9.34 -0.27 0.93
C ASP A 181 9.73 0.22 2.33
N ILE A 182 10.95 0.78 2.49
CA ILE A 182 11.38 1.37 3.76
C ILE A 182 10.54 2.61 4.09
N LEU A 183 10.23 3.46 3.12
CA LEU A 183 9.39 4.64 3.31
C LEU A 183 7.96 4.26 3.71
N ASP A 184 7.30 3.40 2.93
CA ASP A 184 5.93 2.95 3.24
C ASP A 184 5.86 2.31 4.61
N TYR A 185 6.86 1.50 4.94
CA TYR A 185 6.97 0.90 6.26
C TYR A 185 7.04 1.97 7.36
N THR A 186 7.86 3.01 7.17
CA THR A 186 8.03 4.11 8.14
C THR A 186 6.71 4.89 8.30
N GLU A 187 6.00 5.17 7.20
CA GLU A 187 4.69 5.84 7.25
C GLU A 187 3.63 5.00 7.98
N ILE A 188 3.63 3.67 7.79
CA ILE A 188 2.73 2.74 8.49
C ILE A 188 3.04 2.73 9.99
N ASP A 189 4.31 2.59 10.35
CA ASP A 189 4.75 2.47 11.75
C ASP A 189 4.45 3.72 12.56
N THR A 190 4.51 4.88 11.93
CA THR A 190 4.24 6.18 12.56
C THR A 190 2.78 6.62 12.48
N ASN A 191 1.88 5.78 11.95
CA ASN A 191 0.48 6.10 11.67
C ASN A 191 0.30 7.40 10.83
N LYS A 192 1.27 7.72 9.98
CA LYS A 192 1.22 8.89 9.09
C LYS A 192 0.67 8.56 7.70
N ILE A 193 0.47 7.28 7.40
CA ILE A 193 -0.06 6.85 6.11
C ILE A 193 -1.44 7.47 5.86
N ARG A 194 -1.58 8.15 4.73
CA ARG A 194 -2.84 8.75 4.29
C ARG A 194 -3.39 7.97 3.10
N LEU A 195 -4.70 7.76 3.10
CA LEU A 195 -5.39 7.19 1.95
C LEU A 195 -5.78 8.29 0.97
N SER A 196 -5.53 8.07 -0.33
CA SER A 196 -6.04 8.88 -1.41
C SER A 196 -7.18 8.13 -2.08
N GLU A 197 -8.40 8.39 -1.64
CA GLU A 197 -9.57 7.77 -2.22
C GLU A 197 -9.94 8.48 -3.53
N GLU A 198 -9.81 7.77 -4.64
CA GLU A 198 -10.15 8.21 -5.98
C GLU A 198 -10.97 7.14 -6.69
N ASN A 199 -11.73 7.55 -7.71
CA ASN A 199 -12.38 6.59 -8.58
C ASN A 199 -11.35 5.86 -9.42
N TYR A 200 -11.32 4.53 -9.36
CA TYR A 200 -10.38 3.71 -10.10
C TYR A 200 -11.06 2.48 -10.71
N THR A 201 -10.42 1.90 -11.72
CA THR A 201 -10.90 0.72 -12.44
C THR A 201 -10.08 -0.51 -12.03
N PRO A 202 -10.61 -1.44 -11.22
CA PRO A 202 -9.85 -2.59 -10.71
C PRO A 202 -9.27 -3.48 -11.81
N SER A 203 -9.97 -3.65 -12.94
CA SER A 203 -9.48 -4.44 -14.06
C SER A 203 -8.24 -3.84 -14.73
N LEU A 204 -8.09 -2.50 -14.73
CA LEU A 204 -6.88 -1.83 -15.22
C LEU A 204 -5.70 -2.06 -14.29
N VAL A 205 -5.90 -1.99 -12.97
CA VAL A 205 -4.85 -2.30 -11.97
C VAL A 205 -4.27 -3.70 -12.19
N VAL A 206 -5.16 -4.68 -12.43
CA VAL A 206 -4.74 -6.05 -12.71
C VAL A 206 -4.03 -6.16 -14.05
N SER A 207 -4.56 -5.54 -15.11
CA SER A 207 -3.96 -5.58 -16.46
C SER A 207 -2.57 -4.94 -16.47
N ASP A 208 -2.39 -3.82 -15.79
CA ASP A 208 -1.10 -3.14 -15.64
C ASP A 208 -0.09 -4.04 -14.93
N LEU A 209 -0.50 -4.70 -13.84
CA LEU A 209 0.37 -5.64 -13.14
C LEU A 209 0.72 -6.86 -14.00
N VAL A 210 -0.25 -7.46 -14.69
CA VAL A 210 -0.01 -8.59 -15.61
C VAL A 210 1.03 -8.23 -16.66
N SER A 211 0.98 -7.00 -17.19
CA SER A 211 1.93 -6.54 -18.21
C SER A 211 3.37 -6.47 -17.72
N GLU A 212 3.61 -6.22 -16.43
CA GLU A 212 4.94 -6.21 -15.83
C GLU A 212 5.63 -7.61 -15.87
N TYR A 213 4.83 -8.68 -15.93
CA TYR A 213 5.33 -10.06 -15.99
C TYR A 213 5.51 -10.60 -17.40
N TRP A 214 5.06 -9.90 -18.47
CA TRP A 214 5.21 -10.37 -19.85
C TRP A 214 6.67 -10.47 -20.31
N GLU A 215 7.57 -9.69 -19.73
CA GLU A 215 8.97 -9.60 -20.13
C GLU A 215 9.90 -10.51 -19.31
N LYS A 216 9.37 -11.18 -18.30
CA LYS A 216 10.16 -12.07 -17.43
C LYS A 216 10.48 -13.39 -18.16
N GLU A 217 11.57 -14.04 -17.74
CA GLU A 217 12.13 -15.23 -18.43
C GLU A 217 11.25 -16.49 -18.34
N GLU A 218 11.42 -17.40 -19.34
CA GLU A 218 10.63 -18.65 -19.51
C GLU A 218 10.77 -19.68 -18.37
N LYS A 219 11.80 -19.60 -17.54
CA LYS A 219 12.02 -20.56 -16.42
C LYS A 219 11.31 -20.19 -15.12
N GLN A 220 10.27 -19.39 -15.17
CA GLN A 220 9.53 -18.99 -13.99
C GLN A 220 8.35 -19.95 -13.71
N PRO A 221 7.85 -20.00 -12.44
CA PRO A 221 6.64 -20.73 -12.12
C PRO A 221 5.47 -20.19 -12.95
N GLU A 222 4.51 -21.06 -13.26
CA GLU A 222 3.28 -20.65 -13.97
C GLU A 222 2.54 -19.59 -13.14
N LEU A 223 2.09 -18.51 -13.78
CA LEU A 223 1.36 -17.42 -13.15
C LEU A 223 0.01 -17.24 -13.84
N LEU A 224 -1.06 -17.28 -13.06
CA LEU A 224 -2.43 -17.19 -13.53
C LEU A 224 -3.19 -16.10 -12.80
N PHE A 225 -3.92 -15.24 -13.54
CA PHE A 225 -4.76 -14.19 -12.99
C PHE A 225 -6.24 -14.45 -13.30
N ASP A 226 -6.98 -14.85 -12.29
CA ASP A 226 -8.42 -15.11 -12.34
C ASP A 226 -9.19 -13.90 -11.79
N TYR A 227 -9.68 -13.06 -12.70
CA TYR A 227 -10.44 -11.85 -12.38
C TYR A 227 -11.93 -12.07 -12.54
N ASP A 228 -12.70 -11.83 -11.48
CA ASP A 228 -14.18 -11.93 -11.54
C ASP A 228 -14.77 -10.69 -12.21
N THR A 229 -15.40 -10.90 -13.37
CA THR A 229 -16.04 -9.82 -14.15
C THR A 229 -17.28 -9.21 -13.46
N LYS A 230 -17.72 -9.78 -12.34
CA LYS A 230 -18.80 -9.22 -11.50
C LYS A 230 -18.32 -8.10 -10.58
N ILE A 231 -17.03 -7.85 -10.50
CA ILE A 231 -16.49 -6.68 -9.80
C ILE A 231 -17.00 -5.44 -10.51
N PRO A 232 -17.56 -4.45 -9.78
CA PRO A 232 -18.01 -3.20 -10.38
C PRO A 232 -16.87 -2.51 -11.15
N PRO A 233 -17.18 -1.87 -12.31
CA PRO A 233 -16.15 -1.31 -13.18
C PRO A 233 -15.37 -0.17 -12.52
N VAL A 234 -16.03 0.62 -11.68
CA VAL A 234 -15.41 1.75 -10.98
C VAL A 234 -15.68 1.67 -9.49
N LEU A 235 -14.61 1.64 -8.72
CA LEU A 235 -14.62 1.66 -7.27
C LEU A 235 -14.00 2.97 -6.75
N LEU A 236 -14.37 3.37 -5.53
CA LEU A 236 -13.74 4.47 -4.81
C LEU A 236 -12.75 3.88 -3.80
N GLY A 237 -11.47 4.24 -3.92
CA GLY A 237 -10.42 3.75 -3.05
C GLY A 237 -9.02 4.21 -3.46
N ASP A 238 -7.99 3.72 -2.78
CA ASP A 238 -6.59 4.03 -3.09
C ASP A 238 -6.00 3.01 -4.07
N GLU A 239 -6.07 3.33 -5.37
CA GLU A 239 -5.56 2.48 -6.46
C GLU A 239 -4.11 2.06 -6.25
N ARG A 240 -3.24 3.01 -5.82
CA ARG A 240 -1.81 2.78 -5.68
C ARG A 240 -1.51 1.77 -4.59
N LYS A 241 -2.18 1.89 -3.44
CA LYS A 241 -2.00 0.97 -2.33
C LYS A 241 -2.55 -0.42 -2.66
N ILE A 242 -3.69 -0.50 -3.37
CA ILE A 242 -4.24 -1.77 -3.85
C ILE A 242 -3.28 -2.44 -4.83
N ARG A 243 -2.73 -1.69 -5.80
CA ARG A 243 -1.71 -2.19 -6.72
C ARG A 243 -0.47 -2.68 -5.97
N LYS A 244 -0.01 -1.93 -4.96
CA LYS A 244 1.17 -2.29 -4.15
C LYS A 244 0.93 -3.55 -3.32
N ILE A 245 -0.23 -3.67 -2.68
CA ILE A 245 -0.66 -4.90 -1.98
C ILE A 245 -0.60 -6.09 -2.93
N LEU A 246 -1.27 -5.99 -4.08
CA LEU A 246 -1.31 -7.07 -5.07
C LEU A 246 0.09 -7.44 -5.56
N LYS A 247 0.93 -6.45 -5.88
CA LYS A 247 2.31 -6.66 -6.33
C LYS A 247 3.16 -7.37 -5.29
N HIS A 248 3.14 -6.92 -4.02
CA HIS A 248 3.89 -7.58 -2.95
C HIS A 248 3.49 -9.03 -2.74
N LEU A 249 2.19 -9.33 -2.80
CA LEU A 249 1.69 -10.69 -2.64
C LEU A 249 2.15 -11.58 -3.80
N VAL A 250 2.04 -11.10 -5.04
CA VAL A 250 2.46 -11.85 -6.24
C VAL A 250 3.98 -12.01 -6.28
N ASP A 251 4.76 -10.95 -6.02
CA ASP A 251 6.22 -11.02 -6.02
C ASP A 251 6.73 -11.98 -4.92
N ASN A 252 6.10 -12.00 -3.74
CA ASN A 252 6.42 -12.98 -2.70
C ASN A 252 6.12 -14.41 -3.15
N ALA A 253 4.93 -14.67 -3.69
CA ALA A 253 4.54 -15.98 -4.18
C ALA A 253 5.50 -16.48 -5.28
N MET A 254 5.84 -15.63 -6.27
CA MET A 254 6.78 -15.95 -7.34
C MET A 254 8.20 -16.18 -6.81
N LYS A 255 8.62 -15.43 -5.81
CA LYS A 255 9.94 -15.51 -5.18
C LYS A 255 10.15 -16.83 -4.44
N PHE A 256 9.15 -17.32 -3.75
CA PHE A 256 9.23 -18.53 -2.92
C PHE A 256 8.76 -19.81 -3.61
N THR A 257 8.33 -19.71 -4.88
CA THR A 257 7.99 -20.85 -5.74
C THR A 257 9.11 -21.07 -6.76
N GLN A 258 9.83 -22.18 -6.68
CA GLN A 258 10.87 -22.54 -7.64
C GLN A 258 10.32 -23.37 -8.80
N GLU A 259 9.47 -24.35 -8.49
CA GLU A 259 8.75 -25.19 -9.46
C GLU A 259 7.27 -25.18 -9.11
N GLY A 260 6.42 -25.16 -10.13
CA GLY A 260 4.99 -25.16 -9.95
C GLY A 260 4.32 -23.87 -10.42
N GLY A 261 3.47 -23.26 -9.62
CA GLY A 261 2.72 -22.08 -10.06
C GLY A 261 2.14 -21.21 -8.95
N VAL A 262 1.74 -20.02 -9.37
CA VAL A 262 1.06 -19.00 -8.56
C VAL A 262 -0.31 -18.71 -9.18
N TYR A 263 -1.34 -18.75 -8.37
CA TYR A 263 -2.71 -18.46 -8.75
C TYR A 263 -3.23 -17.24 -7.99
N VAL A 264 -3.56 -16.21 -8.75
CA VAL A 264 -4.06 -14.94 -8.24
C VAL A 264 -5.54 -14.84 -8.58
N ARG A 265 -6.38 -14.80 -7.57
CA ARG A 265 -7.81 -14.65 -7.73
C ARG A 265 -8.28 -13.34 -7.16
N ILE A 266 -8.98 -12.53 -7.98
CA ILE A 266 -9.56 -11.25 -7.58
C ILE A 266 -11.07 -11.34 -7.77
N PHE A 267 -11.83 -11.13 -6.68
CA PHE A 267 -13.28 -11.24 -6.68
C PHE A 267 -13.91 -10.26 -5.68
N SER A 268 -15.21 -10.10 -5.74
CA SER A 268 -15.93 -9.20 -4.83
C SER A 268 -16.98 -9.94 -4.01
N LEU A 269 -17.18 -9.49 -2.77
CA LEU A 269 -18.26 -9.91 -1.90
C LEU A 269 -19.17 -8.71 -1.62
N LYS A 270 -20.44 -8.79 -2.05
CA LYS A 270 -21.41 -7.71 -1.86
C LYS A 270 -21.72 -7.50 -0.36
N LYS A 271 -21.73 -6.25 0.08
CA LYS A 271 -21.99 -5.81 1.44
C LYS A 271 -22.98 -4.63 1.45
N SER A 272 -23.50 -4.27 2.61
CA SER A 272 -24.44 -3.13 2.76
C SER A 272 -23.82 -1.77 2.44
N TYR A 273 -22.51 -1.63 2.62
CA TYR A 273 -21.74 -0.40 2.36
C TYR A 273 -21.11 -0.34 0.95
N GLY A 274 -21.27 -1.36 0.14
CA GLY A 274 -20.63 -1.51 -1.17
C GLY A 274 -20.16 -2.94 -1.38
N ILE A 275 -18.85 -3.14 -1.54
CA ILE A 275 -18.25 -4.47 -1.69
C ILE A 275 -17.03 -4.64 -0.78
N ASN A 276 -16.66 -5.89 -0.53
CA ASN A 276 -15.30 -6.23 -0.18
C ASN A 276 -14.58 -6.69 -1.44
N LEU A 277 -13.53 -5.97 -1.83
CA LEU A 277 -12.59 -6.43 -2.85
C LEU A 277 -11.68 -7.47 -2.21
N CYS A 278 -11.73 -8.70 -2.70
CA CYS A 278 -10.96 -9.82 -2.20
C CYS A 278 -9.84 -10.17 -3.18
N ILE A 279 -8.62 -10.28 -2.67
CA ILE A 279 -7.42 -10.71 -3.39
C ILE A 279 -6.91 -11.96 -2.70
N GLU A 280 -6.86 -13.06 -3.42
CA GLU A 280 -6.34 -14.35 -2.95
C GLU A 280 -5.15 -14.73 -3.83
N VAL A 281 -3.99 -14.93 -3.22
CA VAL A 281 -2.77 -15.36 -3.89
C VAL A 281 -2.34 -16.68 -3.29
N SER A 282 -2.37 -17.73 -4.11
CA SER A 282 -1.98 -19.09 -3.73
C SER A 282 -0.73 -19.50 -4.50
N ASP A 283 0.27 -20.02 -3.83
CA ASP A 283 1.48 -20.55 -4.41
C ASP A 283 1.73 -22.02 -4.07
N THR A 284 2.54 -22.68 -4.86
CA THR A 284 3.00 -24.07 -4.63
C THR A 284 4.43 -24.10 -4.12
N GLY A 285 4.85 -23.05 -3.43
CA GLY A 285 6.22 -22.88 -2.97
C GLY A 285 6.56 -23.69 -1.72
N VAL A 286 7.62 -23.27 -1.06
CA VAL A 286 8.17 -23.98 0.12
C VAL A 286 7.23 -23.99 1.34
N GLY A 287 6.20 -23.14 1.36
CA GLY A 287 5.32 -22.96 2.50
C GLY A 287 6.01 -22.36 3.73
N ILE A 288 5.27 -22.27 4.83
CA ILE A 288 5.70 -21.65 6.09
C ILE A 288 5.35 -22.59 7.24
N ALA A 289 6.30 -22.80 8.13
CA ALA A 289 6.10 -23.62 9.33
C ALA A 289 5.12 -22.95 10.31
N LYS A 290 4.36 -23.75 11.06
CA LYS A 290 3.29 -23.23 11.96
C LYS A 290 3.81 -22.28 13.05
N ASP A 291 4.99 -22.53 13.56
CA ASP A 291 5.65 -21.70 14.59
C ASP A 291 6.15 -20.36 14.04
N GLU A 292 6.36 -20.26 12.73
CA GLU A 292 6.75 -19.02 12.04
C GLU A 292 5.55 -18.18 11.60
N LEU A 293 4.35 -18.78 11.42
CA LEU A 293 3.16 -18.10 10.90
C LEU A 293 2.71 -16.87 11.70
N GLU A 294 2.86 -16.89 13.02
CA GLU A 294 2.52 -15.76 13.88
C GLU A 294 3.48 -14.59 13.71
N ARG A 295 4.71 -14.88 13.28
CA ARG A 295 5.82 -13.92 13.23
C ARG A 295 6.09 -13.34 11.84
N ILE A 296 5.58 -13.95 10.77
CA ILE A 296 5.85 -13.52 9.39
C ILE A 296 5.31 -12.11 9.06
N THR A 297 4.40 -11.58 9.87
CA THR A 297 3.94 -10.19 9.79
C THR A 297 4.75 -9.24 10.66
N GLU A 298 5.69 -9.77 11.48
CA GLU A 298 6.61 -8.96 12.27
C GLU A 298 7.66 -8.27 11.37
N ARG A 299 8.20 -7.20 11.89
CA ARG A 299 9.19 -6.34 11.23
C ARG A 299 10.49 -7.08 10.97
N PHE A 300 11.02 -6.95 9.76
CA PHE A 300 12.32 -7.52 9.37
C PHE A 300 12.44 -9.04 9.63
N TYR A 301 11.30 -9.70 9.85
CA TYR A 301 11.29 -11.13 10.07
C TYR A 301 11.51 -11.86 8.73
N GLN A 302 12.44 -12.78 8.74
CA GLN A 302 12.70 -13.68 7.63
C GLN A 302 12.77 -15.09 8.20
N THR A 303 12.11 -16.03 7.53
CA THR A 303 12.12 -17.43 7.94
C THR A 303 13.57 -17.97 8.01
N SER A 304 13.88 -18.70 9.07
CA SER A 304 15.25 -19.15 9.39
C SER A 304 15.73 -20.34 8.56
N THR A 305 14.88 -20.91 7.71
CA THR A 305 15.22 -22.08 6.87
C THR A 305 16.34 -21.73 5.89
N GLY A 306 17.46 -22.44 5.99
CA GLY A 306 18.74 -22.15 5.32
C GLY A 306 18.69 -22.07 3.78
N ARG A 307 17.64 -22.55 3.10
CA ARG A 307 17.38 -22.38 1.68
C ARG A 307 16.90 -20.96 1.32
N ASN A 308 16.24 -20.26 2.24
CA ASN A 308 15.65 -18.93 2.01
C ASN A 308 16.68 -17.80 2.10
N ARG A 309 17.86 -18.01 2.72
CA ARG A 309 18.94 -17.01 2.78
C ARG A 309 19.50 -16.59 1.40
N LYS A 310 19.37 -17.46 0.37
CA LYS A 310 19.82 -17.12 -0.99
C LYS A 310 18.85 -16.22 -1.76
N VAL A 311 17.62 -16.08 -1.29
CA VAL A 311 16.54 -15.37 -1.96
C VAL A 311 16.32 -13.98 -1.29
N GLY A 312 17.32 -13.13 -1.32
CA GLY A 312 17.39 -11.85 -0.61
C GLY A 312 16.13 -10.96 -0.63
N GLY A 313 16.00 -10.10 0.37
CA GLY A 313 14.92 -9.10 0.55
C GLY A 313 15.02 -8.51 1.96
N LEU A 314 14.33 -7.38 2.23
CA LEU A 314 14.37 -6.71 3.53
C LEU A 314 13.45 -7.34 4.59
N GLY A 315 12.56 -8.26 4.22
CA GLY A 315 11.56 -8.83 5.12
C GLY A 315 10.42 -7.85 5.47
N LEU A 316 10.22 -6.83 4.65
CA LEU A 316 9.20 -5.79 4.88
C LEU A 316 7.90 -6.01 4.11
N GLY A 317 7.91 -6.75 2.99
CA GLY A 317 6.77 -6.82 2.06
C GLY A 317 5.47 -7.25 2.73
N LEU A 318 5.48 -8.30 3.55
CA LEU A 318 4.26 -8.79 4.20
C LEU A 318 3.79 -7.89 5.34
N SER A 319 4.71 -7.27 6.09
CA SER A 319 4.38 -6.27 7.12
C SER A 319 3.80 -4.99 6.51
N ILE A 320 4.28 -4.56 5.34
CA ILE A 320 3.72 -3.46 4.56
C ILE A 320 2.30 -3.79 4.11
N VAL A 321 2.08 -4.98 3.52
CA VAL A 321 0.73 -5.43 3.13
C VAL A 321 -0.22 -5.42 4.32
N TYR A 322 0.19 -6.00 5.44
CA TYR A 322 -0.61 -6.04 6.67
C TYR A 322 -0.96 -4.64 7.16
N GLY A 323 0.03 -3.73 7.20
CA GLY A 323 -0.17 -2.34 7.60
C GLY A 323 -1.13 -1.59 6.67
N MET A 324 -0.94 -1.68 5.34
CA MET A 324 -1.83 -1.06 4.35
C MET A 324 -3.26 -1.57 4.46
N VAL A 325 -3.44 -2.90 4.56
CA VAL A 325 -4.76 -3.53 4.72
C VAL A 325 -5.47 -3.03 5.98
N ARG A 326 -4.76 -2.91 7.11
CA ARG A 326 -5.33 -2.35 8.35
C ARG A 326 -5.77 -0.90 8.20
N VAL A 327 -4.96 -0.04 7.59
CA VAL A 327 -5.31 1.37 7.36
C VAL A 327 -6.54 1.49 6.45
N MET A 328 -6.70 0.56 5.49
CA MET A 328 -7.88 0.47 4.63
C MET A 328 -9.08 -0.24 5.29
N ASN A 329 -9.06 -0.47 6.60
CA ASN A 329 -10.09 -1.20 7.36
C ASN A 329 -10.36 -2.61 6.80
N GLY A 330 -9.37 -3.21 6.18
CA GLY A 330 -9.43 -4.54 5.61
C GLY A 330 -8.97 -5.63 6.57
N PHE A 331 -8.98 -6.86 6.06
CA PHE A 331 -8.56 -8.05 6.77
C PHE A 331 -7.60 -8.88 5.91
N MET A 332 -6.59 -9.48 6.54
CA MET A 332 -5.64 -10.39 5.89
C MET A 332 -5.63 -11.74 6.64
N ARG A 333 -5.66 -12.83 5.87
CA ARG A 333 -5.53 -14.21 6.35
C ARG A 333 -4.43 -14.92 5.59
N ILE A 334 -3.64 -15.72 6.30
CA ILE A 334 -2.56 -16.51 5.73
C ILE A 334 -2.78 -17.96 6.12
N GLU A 335 -2.77 -18.84 5.14
CA GLU A 335 -2.84 -20.28 5.28
C GLU A 335 -1.63 -20.89 4.58
N SER A 336 -0.83 -21.67 5.32
CA SER A 336 0.40 -22.25 4.78
C SER A 336 0.69 -23.59 5.43
N GLU A 337 1.27 -24.47 4.63
CA GLU A 337 1.80 -25.77 5.09
C GLU A 337 3.18 -25.97 4.45
N GLU A 338 4.18 -26.27 5.25
CA GLU A 338 5.55 -26.48 4.78
C GLU A 338 5.61 -27.55 3.70
N GLY A 339 6.23 -27.24 2.57
CA GLY A 339 6.34 -28.09 1.39
C GLY A 339 5.08 -28.16 0.50
N ARG A 340 4.00 -27.46 0.85
CA ARG A 340 2.75 -27.43 0.05
C ARG A 340 2.41 -26.05 -0.52
N GLY A 341 3.04 -25.00 -0.01
CA GLY A 341 2.83 -23.63 -0.45
C GLY A 341 2.04 -22.78 0.53
N THR A 342 1.70 -21.57 0.09
CA THR A 342 1.03 -20.55 0.90
C THR A 342 -0.16 -19.97 0.16
N THR A 343 -1.22 -19.66 0.90
CA THR A 343 -2.36 -18.88 0.41
C THR A 343 -2.54 -17.66 1.29
N VAL A 344 -2.45 -16.47 0.70
CA VAL A 344 -2.71 -15.20 1.36
C VAL A 344 -4.00 -14.61 0.81
N THR A 345 -4.96 -14.36 1.67
CA THR A 345 -6.24 -13.72 1.33
C THR A 345 -6.34 -12.36 1.98
N VAL A 346 -6.59 -11.34 1.17
CA VAL A 346 -6.82 -9.96 1.60
C VAL A 346 -8.24 -9.57 1.22
N SER A 347 -8.96 -8.90 2.12
CA SER A 347 -10.32 -8.41 1.92
C SER A 347 -10.39 -6.94 2.34
N ILE A 348 -10.68 -6.05 1.39
CA ILE A 348 -10.65 -4.60 1.57
C ILE A 348 -12.04 -4.03 1.28
N PRO A 349 -12.67 -3.30 2.24
CA PRO A 349 -13.94 -2.60 1.99
C PRO A 349 -13.74 -1.52 0.92
N GLN A 350 -14.67 -1.48 -0.06
CA GLN A 350 -14.67 -0.49 -1.14
C GLN A 350 -16.08 0.01 -1.39
N GLN A 351 -16.20 1.31 -1.67
CA GLN A 351 -17.45 1.88 -2.14
C GLN A 351 -17.54 1.72 -3.67
N VAL A 352 -18.76 1.56 -4.16
CA VAL A 352 -19.03 1.41 -5.60
C VAL A 352 -19.37 2.78 -6.16
N ALA A 353 -18.56 3.27 -7.10
CA ALA A 353 -18.81 4.54 -7.77
C ALA A 353 -19.75 4.37 -8.96
N GLU A 354 -19.67 3.24 -9.68
CA GLU A 354 -20.61 2.87 -10.74
C GLU A 354 -21.10 1.44 -10.53
N GLU A 355 -22.42 1.27 -10.37
CA GLU A 355 -23.03 -0.03 -10.07
C GLU A 355 -23.18 -0.98 -11.28
N ASN A 356 -23.13 -0.47 -12.49
CA ASN A 356 -23.31 -1.33 -13.66
C ASN A 356 -22.00 -2.04 -13.98
N PRO A 357 -21.81 -3.30 -13.51
CA PRO A 357 -20.88 -4.16 -14.19
C PRO A 357 -21.40 -4.22 -15.64
N GLU A 358 -20.61 -3.78 -16.59
CA GLU A 358 -20.88 -4.15 -17.97
C GLU A 358 -21.05 -5.67 -17.94
N LYS A 359 -22.32 -6.14 -18.04
CA LYS A 359 -22.53 -7.55 -18.39
C LYS A 359 -21.63 -7.74 -19.59
N PRO A 360 -20.66 -8.64 -19.54
CA PRO A 360 -19.86 -8.89 -20.73
C PRO A 360 -20.87 -9.17 -21.84
N LEU A 361 -21.11 -8.19 -22.71
CA LEU A 361 -21.94 -8.32 -23.90
C LEU A 361 -21.17 -9.22 -24.87
N ILE A 362 -20.94 -10.44 -24.42
CA ILE A 362 -20.54 -11.50 -25.31
C ILE A 362 -21.84 -11.89 -26.00
N ASN A 363 -21.87 -11.81 -27.32
CA ASN A 363 -23.03 -12.25 -28.09
C ASN A 363 -23.07 -13.78 -28.06
N ASN A 364 -23.53 -14.35 -26.93
CA ASN A 364 -23.38 -15.77 -26.57
C ASN A 364 -24.09 -16.75 -27.51
N LYS A 365 -25.04 -16.25 -28.32
CA LYS A 365 -25.88 -17.11 -29.15
C LYS A 365 -25.13 -17.93 -30.22
N ASN A 366 -23.89 -17.53 -30.56
CA ASN A 366 -23.11 -18.18 -31.60
C ASN A 366 -21.66 -18.54 -31.17
N LEU A 367 -21.33 -18.42 -29.88
CA LEU A 367 -19.98 -18.69 -29.41
C LEU A 367 -19.83 -20.16 -29.00
N CYS A 368 -19.01 -20.87 -29.74
CA CYS A 368 -18.54 -22.21 -29.40
C CYS A 368 -17.03 -22.19 -29.24
N VAL A 369 -16.54 -22.42 -28.05
CA VAL A 369 -15.12 -22.32 -27.69
C VAL A 369 -14.54 -23.71 -27.50
N ALA A 370 -13.38 -23.96 -28.13
CA ALA A 370 -12.59 -25.16 -27.85
C ALA A 370 -11.27 -24.78 -27.15
N CYS A 371 -10.80 -25.65 -26.28
CA CYS A 371 -9.55 -25.49 -25.56
C CYS A 371 -8.68 -26.73 -25.74
N PHE A 372 -7.55 -26.56 -26.42
CA PHE A 372 -6.51 -27.56 -26.60
C PHE A 372 -5.29 -27.19 -25.74
N LEU A 373 -5.44 -27.45 -24.45
CA LEU A 373 -4.42 -27.18 -23.44
C LEU A 373 -4.29 -28.39 -22.53
N MET A 374 -3.20 -29.13 -22.70
CA MET A 374 -2.90 -30.31 -21.89
C MET A 374 -2.34 -29.86 -20.54
N THR A 375 -3.17 -29.87 -19.52
CA THR A 375 -2.75 -29.52 -18.16
C THR A 375 -1.91 -30.61 -17.50
N GLU A 376 -1.97 -31.84 -18.02
CA GLU A 376 -1.21 -33.01 -17.56
C GLU A 376 0.31 -32.86 -17.70
N LYS A 377 0.78 -31.97 -18.56
CA LYS A 377 2.20 -31.65 -18.72
C LYS A 377 2.83 -31.02 -17.48
N TYR A 378 2.02 -30.37 -16.64
CA TYR A 378 2.51 -29.77 -15.42
C TYR A 378 2.78 -30.84 -14.36
N LYS A 379 4.04 -30.92 -13.89
CA LYS A 379 4.48 -31.92 -12.91
C LYS A 379 3.81 -31.73 -11.56
N VAL A 380 3.56 -30.49 -11.17
CA VAL A 380 2.94 -30.12 -9.88
C VAL A 380 1.41 -30.20 -10.00
N PRO A 381 0.73 -31.10 -9.28
CA PRO A 381 -0.73 -31.31 -9.42
C PRO A 381 -1.56 -30.06 -9.15
N GLN A 382 -1.14 -29.21 -8.21
CA GLN A 382 -1.84 -27.98 -7.87
C GLN A 382 -1.91 -26.99 -9.06
N VAL A 383 -0.90 -26.96 -9.94
CA VAL A 383 -0.94 -26.12 -11.14
C VAL A 383 -2.07 -26.53 -12.07
N ARG A 384 -2.31 -27.86 -12.20
CA ARG A 384 -3.44 -28.40 -12.97
C ARG A 384 -4.78 -27.94 -12.36
N GLU A 385 -4.87 -27.95 -11.02
CA GLU A 385 -6.06 -27.46 -10.32
C GLU A 385 -6.26 -25.96 -10.57
N TYR A 386 -5.20 -25.14 -10.57
CA TYR A 386 -5.29 -23.71 -10.84
C TYR A 386 -5.86 -23.45 -12.24
N TYR A 387 -5.35 -24.12 -13.27
CA TYR A 387 -5.89 -24.02 -14.61
C TYR A 387 -7.36 -24.47 -14.67
N ASN A 388 -7.69 -25.61 -14.06
CA ASN A 388 -9.04 -26.14 -14.05
C ASN A 388 -10.02 -25.21 -13.32
N LYS A 389 -9.63 -24.65 -12.18
CA LYS A 389 -10.42 -23.63 -11.46
C LYS A 389 -10.66 -22.40 -12.31
N MET A 390 -9.60 -21.82 -12.90
CA MET A 390 -9.70 -20.65 -13.75
C MET A 390 -10.61 -20.89 -14.96
N ILE A 391 -10.42 -22.01 -15.67
CA ILE A 391 -11.27 -22.38 -16.82
C ILE A 391 -12.73 -22.53 -16.40
N ALA A 392 -13.01 -23.22 -15.29
CA ALA A 392 -14.35 -23.39 -14.77
C ALA A 392 -15.02 -22.06 -14.40
N HIS A 393 -14.25 -21.14 -13.80
CA HIS A 393 -14.73 -19.80 -13.49
C HIS A 393 -15.03 -19.01 -14.77
N MET A 394 -14.15 -19.03 -15.77
CA MET A 394 -14.37 -18.35 -17.06
C MET A 394 -15.62 -18.85 -17.77
N VAL A 395 -15.80 -20.17 -17.84
CA VAL A 395 -16.99 -20.79 -18.45
C VAL A 395 -18.27 -20.30 -17.77
N LYS A 396 -18.27 -20.29 -16.42
CA LYS A 396 -19.42 -19.84 -15.62
C LYS A 396 -19.67 -18.32 -15.74
N GLN A 397 -18.61 -17.52 -15.78
CA GLN A 397 -18.72 -16.06 -15.86
C GLN A 397 -19.18 -15.58 -17.24
N PHE A 398 -18.68 -16.23 -18.28
CA PHE A 398 -18.94 -15.83 -19.67
C PHE A 398 -20.18 -16.50 -20.25
N ASP A 399 -20.74 -17.49 -19.55
CA ASP A 399 -21.88 -18.30 -20.01
C ASP A 399 -21.65 -18.87 -21.41
N ILE A 400 -20.49 -19.52 -21.60
CA ILE A 400 -20.05 -20.10 -22.87
C ILE A 400 -19.99 -21.61 -22.81
N SER A 401 -20.22 -22.28 -23.97
CA SER A 401 -19.94 -23.70 -24.13
C SER A 401 -18.46 -23.89 -24.42
N LEU A 402 -17.78 -24.69 -23.60
CA LEU A 402 -16.37 -25.02 -23.77
C LEU A 402 -16.18 -26.51 -24.03
N HIS A 403 -15.54 -26.84 -25.15
CA HIS A 403 -15.10 -28.16 -25.48
C HIS A 403 -13.59 -28.32 -25.17
N ARG A 404 -13.25 -29.27 -24.30
CA ARG A 404 -11.83 -29.57 -24.01
C ARG A 404 -11.40 -30.74 -24.86
N VAL A 405 -10.27 -30.59 -25.51
CA VAL A 405 -9.64 -31.65 -26.32
C VAL A 405 -8.23 -31.90 -25.80
N THR A 406 -7.80 -33.14 -25.80
CA THR A 406 -6.52 -33.58 -25.23
C THR A 406 -5.51 -34.01 -26.30
N ASN A 407 -5.98 -34.30 -27.51
CA ASN A 407 -5.13 -34.72 -28.62
C ASN A 407 -5.66 -34.18 -29.95
N ARG A 408 -4.86 -34.37 -30.99
CA ARG A 408 -5.18 -33.91 -32.34
C ARG A 408 -6.41 -34.58 -32.91
N ASP A 409 -6.55 -35.89 -32.74
CA ASP A 409 -7.66 -36.65 -33.34
C ASP A 409 -9.02 -36.20 -32.75
N GLU A 410 -9.09 -35.95 -31.45
CA GLU A 410 -10.25 -35.34 -30.81
C GLU A 410 -10.55 -33.94 -31.36
N LEU A 411 -9.51 -33.16 -31.63
CA LEU A 411 -9.66 -31.83 -32.20
C LEU A 411 -10.23 -31.90 -33.62
N GLU A 412 -9.73 -32.81 -34.46
CA GLU A 412 -10.23 -33.03 -35.82
C GLU A 412 -11.69 -33.41 -35.80
N GLN A 413 -12.07 -34.41 -35.01
CA GLN A 413 -13.46 -34.85 -34.84
C GLN A 413 -14.38 -33.72 -34.35
N LEU A 414 -13.92 -32.94 -33.37
CA LEU A 414 -14.70 -31.81 -32.85
C LEU A 414 -14.96 -30.76 -33.94
N LEU A 415 -13.94 -30.39 -34.71
CA LEU A 415 -14.04 -29.39 -35.77
C LEU A 415 -14.89 -29.84 -36.98
N GLU A 416 -15.05 -31.13 -37.19
CA GLU A 416 -15.95 -31.69 -38.22
C GLU A 416 -17.42 -31.64 -37.80
N VAL A 417 -17.71 -31.86 -36.51
CA VAL A 417 -19.07 -32.02 -36.00
C VAL A 417 -19.63 -30.70 -35.44
N THR A 418 -18.78 -29.86 -34.87
CA THR A 418 -19.20 -28.69 -34.10
C THR A 418 -18.66 -27.41 -34.73
N PRO A 419 -19.49 -26.34 -34.89
CA PRO A 419 -19.09 -25.06 -35.44
C PRO A 419 -18.28 -24.28 -34.39
N VAL A 420 -17.04 -24.71 -34.11
CA VAL A 420 -16.13 -24.01 -33.19
C VAL A 420 -15.78 -22.65 -33.75
N THR A 421 -15.99 -21.60 -32.95
CA THR A 421 -15.66 -20.21 -33.33
C THR A 421 -14.26 -19.81 -32.89
N HIS A 422 -13.87 -20.21 -31.66
CA HIS A 422 -12.58 -19.87 -31.06
C HIS A 422 -11.89 -21.14 -30.53
N LEU A 423 -10.61 -21.28 -30.88
CA LEU A 423 -9.77 -22.38 -30.41
C LEU A 423 -8.58 -21.80 -29.62
N PHE A 424 -8.59 -22.02 -28.31
CA PHE A 424 -7.46 -21.68 -27.45
C PHE A 424 -6.49 -22.84 -27.39
N VAL A 425 -5.21 -22.58 -27.72
CA VAL A 425 -4.17 -23.60 -27.83
C VAL A 425 -3.00 -23.25 -26.94
N GLY A 426 -2.47 -24.21 -26.20
CA GLY A 426 -1.23 -24.03 -25.45
C GLY A 426 -0.01 -23.95 -26.38
N GLU A 427 1.08 -23.34 -25.92
CA GLU A 427 2.30 -23.14 -26.70
C GLU A 427 2.90 -24.46 -27.20
N GLU A 428 3.01 -25.47 -26.34
CA GLU A 428 3.56 -26.78 -26.70
C GLU A 428 2.68 -27.49 -27.70
N GLU A 429 1.36 -27.46 -27.45
CA GLU A 429 0.34 -28.05 -28.31
C GLU A 429 0.38 -27.41 -29.72
N TYR A 430 0.60 -26.07 -29.76
CA TYR A 430 0.76 -25.37 -31.01
C TYR A 430 2.06 -25.77 -31.72
N ARG A 431 3.20 -25.84 -31.01
CA ARG A 431 4.49 -26.23 -31.60
C ARG A 431 4.45 -27.62 -32.24
N VAL A 432 3.82 -28.57 -31.55
CA VAL A 432 3.69 -29.97 -32.05
C VAL A 432 2.74 -30.06 -33.23
N ASN A 433 1.66 -29.30 -33.26
CA ASN A 433 0.60 -29.39 -34.27
C ASN A 433 0.58 -28.21 -35.23
N LYS A 434 1.70 -27.49 -35.36
CA LYS A 434 1.83 -26.23 -36.09
C LYS A 434 1.21 -26.28 -37.48
N ASN A 435 1.63 -27.23 -38.32
CA ASN A 435 1.19 -27.33 -39.71
C ASN A 435 -0.34 -27.54 -39.82
N TYR A 436 -0.91 -28.37 -38.96
CA TYR A 436 -2.35 -28.62 -38.94
C TYR A 436 -3.13 -27.37 -38.54
N LEU A 437 -2.73 -26.73 -37.45
CA LEU A 437 -3.38 -25.53 -36.93
C LEU A 437 -3.30 -24.36 -37.91
N GLU A 438 -2.16 -24.20 -38.61
CA GLU A 438 -2.00 -23.18 -39.64
C GLU A 438 -2.83 -23.42 -40.91
N MET A 439 -3.24 -24.66 -41.19
CA MET A 439 -4.19 -24.97 -42.25
C MET A 439 -5.65 -24.73 -41.84
N THR A 440 -5.93 -24.76 -40.53
CA THR A 440 -7.29 -24.65 -39.99
C THR A 440 -7.66 -23.20 -39.64
N ASP A 441 -6.72 -22.26 -39.67
CA ASP A 441 -6.92 -20.84 -39.30
C ASP A 441 -7.97 -20.09 -40.11
N SER A 442 -8.27 -20.55 -41.31
CA SER A 442 -9.33 -19.99 -42.19
C SER A 442 -10.74 -20.31 -41.72
N LYS A 443 -10.92 -21.36 -40.89
CA LYS A 443 -12.21 -21.88 -40.42
C LYS A 443 -12.53 -21.47 -38.99
N VAL A 444 -11.52 -21.33 -38.16
CA VAL A 444 -11.63 -21.10 -36.69
C VAL A 444 -10.64 -20.05 -36.27
N ARG A 445 -11.05 -19.13 -35.39
CA ARG A 445 -10.14 -18.15 -34.80
C ARG A 445 -9.21 -18.86 -33.79
N ILE A 446 -7.93 -18.97 -34.11
CA ILE A 446 -6.93 -19.66 -33.28
C ILE A 446 -6.22 -18.64 -32.37
N VAL A 447 -6.19 -18.93 -31.08
CA VAL A 447 -5.56 -18.11 -30.06
C VAL A 447 -4.54 -18.94 -29.30
N VAL A 448 -3.26 -18.60 -29.43
CA VAL A 448 -2.18 -19.32 -28.78
C VAL A 448 -1.83 -18.66 -27.45
N VAL A 449 -1.85 -19.41 -26.36
CA VAL A 449 -1.42 -18.99 -25.03
C VAL A 449 0.06 -19.32 -24.88
N ALA A 450 0.93 -18.33 -24.98
CA ALA A 450 2.36 -18.56 -25.07
C ALA A 450 3.21 -17.54 -24.33
N GLY A 451 4.46 -17.92 -24.05
CA GLY A 451 5.51 -17.04 -23.53
C GLY A 451 6.07 -16.06 -24.56
N LYS A 452 7.21 -15.43 -24.22
CA LYS A 452 7.82 -14.36 -25.00
C LYS A 452 8.37 -14.81 -26.36
N ASN A 453 8.89 -16.04 -26.46
CA ASN A 453 9.75 -16.49 -27.54
C ASN A 453 9.02 -17.16 -28.71
N ILE A 454 7.69 -17.18 -28.70
CA ILE A 454 6.93 -17.75 -29.82
C ILE A 454 6.90 -16.78 -31.00
N ILE A 455 7.28 -17.28 -32.16
CA ILE A 455 7.22 -16.55 -33.43
C ILE A 455 6.06 -17.15 -34.23
N LEU A 456 5.01 -16.35 -34.46
CA LEU A 456 3.91 -16.73 -35.35
C LEU A 456 4.11 -16.21 -36.77
N PRO A 457 3.57 -16.89 -37.78
CA PRO A 457 3.60 -16.43 -39.16
C PRO A 457 2.82 -15.11 -39.30
N GLN A 458 3.42 -14.09 -39.92
CA GLN A 458 2.78 -12.76 -40.07
C GLN A 458 1.55 -12.77 -41.01
N GLU A 459 1.44 -13.77 -41.86
CA GLU A 459 0.41 -13.92 -42.88
C GLU A 459 -0.86 -14.64 -42.39
N LYS A 460 -0.82 -15.23 -41.17
CA LYS A 460 -1.88 -16.03 -40.59
C LYS A 460 -2.73 -15.24 -39.59
N ARG A 461 -4.01 -15.61 -39.43
CA ARG A 461 -4.95 -15.02 -38.48
C ARG A 461 -4.85 -15.65 -37.07
N ILE A 462 -3.64 -15.98 -36.64
CA ILE A 462 -3.39 -16.57 -35.34
C ILE A 462 -3.03 -15.49 -34.35
N GLU A 463 -3.75 -15.42 -33.24
CA GLU A 463 -3.55 -14.45 -32.18
C GLU A 463 -2.75 -15.02 -31.02
N ILE A 464 -2.15 -14.14 -30.22
CA ILE A 464 -1.38 -14.53 -29.03
C ILE A 464 -2.00 -13.91 -27.78
N ILE A 465 -2.29 -14.72 -26.78
CA ILE A 465 -2.36 -14.31 -25.39
C ILE A 465 -0.99 -14.56 -24.77
N ARG A 466 -0.32 -13.50 -24.36
CA ARG A 466 0.95 -13.63 -23.65
C ARG A 466 0.73 -14.10 -22.23
N LYS A 467 1.55 -15.06 -21.78
CA LYS A 467 1.61 -15.43 -20.36
C LYS A 467 2.15 -14.26 -19.54
N PRO A 468 1.61 -14.00 -18.33
CA PRO A 468 0.64 -14.80 -17.58
C PRO A 468 -0.75 -14.82 -18.20
N LEU A 469 -1.43 -15.98 -18.12
CA LEU A 469 -2.82 -16.08 -18.57
C LEU A 469 -3.72 -15.28 -17.63
N CYS A 470 -4.50 -14.35 -18.20
CA CYS A 470 -5.43 -13.50 -17.47
C CYS A 470 -6.85 -13.64 -18.04
N THR A 471 -7.84 -13.73 -17.17
CA THR A 471 -9.27 -13.78 -17.54
C THR A 471 -9.66 -12.62 -18.45
N GLN A 472 -9.14 -11.40 -18.18
CA GLN A 472 -9.45 -10.21 -18.97
C GLN A 472 -8.92 -10.31 -20.41
N SER A 473 -7.76 -10.91 -20.62
CA SER A 473 -7.20 -11.13 -21.97
C SER A 473 -8.08 -12.07 -22.80
N VAL A 474 -8.60 -13.13 -22.19
CA VAL A 474 -9.55 -14.06 -22.83
C VAL A 474 -10.86 -13.34 -23.15
N LEU A 475 -11.41 -12.58 -22.20
CA LEU A 475 -12.63 -11.81 -22.39
C LEU A 475 -12.53 -10.80 -23.55
N ASN A 476 -11.42 -10.11 -23.66
CA ASN A 476 -11.18 -9.14 -24.72
C ASN A 476 -11.22 -9.80 -26.11
N ILE A 477 -10.62 -10.98 -26.25
CA ILE A 477 -10.67 -11.76 -27.51
C ILE A 477 -12.10 -12.20 -27.85
N LEU A 478 -12.85 -12.68 -26.85
CA LEU A 478 -14.23 -13.14 -27.07
C LEU A 478 -15.22 -12.00 -27.37
N LYS A 479 -14.93 -10.76 -26.95
CA LYS A 479 -15.75 -9.57 -27.22
C LYS A 479 -15.51 -8.99 -28.63
N GLU A 480 -14.35 -9.21 -29.23
CA GLU A 480 -13.98 -8.62 -30.51
C GLU A 480 -14.72 -9.23 -31.69
N LYS A 481 -15.27 -8.35 -32.52
CA LYS A 481 -15.86 -8.75 -33.81
C LYS A 481 -14.77 -8.94 -34.87
N GLU A 482 -14.97 -9.88 -35.79
CA GLU A 482 -14.03 -10.13 -36.91
C GLU A 482 -13.66 -8.87 -37.71
N SER A 483 -14.55 -7.86 -37.77
CA SER A 483 -14.33 -6.60 -38.46
C SER A 483 -13.19 -5.74 -37.86
N ASP A 484 -12.82 -5.99 -36.59
CA ASP A 484 -11.80 -5.17 -35.90
C ASP A 484 -10.38 -5.74 -35.99
N LEU A 485 -10.24 -6.99 -36.44
CA LEU A 485 -8.98 -7.68 -36.62
C LEU A 485 -8.03 -6.99 -37.62
N SER A 486 -8.59 -6.35 -38.66
CA SER A 486 -7.80 -5.63 -39.66
C SER A 486 -7.14 -4.35 -39.13
N LYS A 487 -7.62 -3.83 -37.98
CA LYS A 487 -7.12 -2.60 -37.36
C LYS A 487 -6.03 -2.83 -36.29
N ARG A 488 -5.86 -4.07 -35.81
CA ARG A 488 -4.91 -4.44 -34.76
C ARG A 488 -3.52 -4.85 -35.25
N LYS A 489 -2.94 -4.23 -36.25
CA LYS A 489 -1.46 -4.15 -36.23
C LYS A 489 -1.12 -3.37 -34.98
N LYS A 490 -0.40 -3.98 -34.00
CA LYS A 490 0.20 -3.25 -32.86
C LYS A 490 0.93 -2.03 -33.42
N ARG A 491 0.23 -0.91 -33.56
CA ARG A 491 0.88 0.36 -33.80
C ARG A 491 1.55 0.68 -32.49
N LYS A 492 2.88 0.51 -32.43
CA LYS A 492 3.69 1.22 -31.44
C LYS A 492 3.13 2.64 -31.48
N MET A 493 2.70 3.16 -30.33
CA MET A 493 2.21 4.53 -30.27
C MET A 493 3.32 5.42 -30.81
N ILE A 494 3.06 6.13 -31.88
CA ILE A 494 3.96 7.10 -32.49
C ILE A 494 3.19 8.39 -32.65
N CYS A 495 3.81 9.48 -32.22
CA CYS A 495 3.21 10.83 -32.23
C CYS A 495 4.10 11.76 -33.09
N PRO A 496 4.24 11.49 -34.40
CA PRO A 496 5.17 12.23 -35.25
C PRO A 496 4.73 13.68 -35.37
N GLY A 497 5.69 14.59 -35.21
CA GLY A 497 5.46 16.03 -35.37
C GLY A 497 4.94 16.76 -34.13
N ILE A 498 4.53 16.06 -33.07
CA ILE A 498 4.15 16.66 -31.78
C ILE A 498 5.40 17.29 -31.15
N LYS A 499 5.31 18.58 -30.82
CA LYS A 499 6.37 19.35 -30.19
C LYS A 499 6.20 19.35 -28.67
N VAL A 500 7.20 18.81 -27.99
CA VAL A 500 7.22 18.66 -26.53
C VAL A 500 8.29 19.55 -25.93
N LEU A 501 7.92 20.33 -24.92
CA LEU A 501 8.85 21.02 -24.04
C LEU A 501 8.96 20.26 -22.72
N VAL A 502 10.18 19.92 -22.31
CA VAL A 502 10.44 19.30 -20.99
C VAL A 502 11.21 20.29 -20.14
N VAL A 503 10.70 20.58 -18.97
CA VAL A 503 11.26 21.53 -18.00
C VAL A 503 11.63 20.81 -16.73
N ASP A 504 12.91 20.80 -16.37
CA ASP A 504 13.44 20.09 -15.20
C ASP A 504 14.79 20.68 -14.82
N ASP A 505 15.06 20.97 -13.57
CA ASP A 505 16.33 21.57 -13.12
C ASP A 505 17.49 20.56 -13.11
N GLU A 506 17.19 19.26 -13.19
CA GLU A 506 18.19 18.18 -13.23
C GLU A 506 18.50 17.76 -14.68
N PRO A 507 19.71 18.04 -15.23
CA PRO A 507 20.07 17.72 -16.62
C PRO A 507 19.92 16.23 -16.97
N MET A 508 20.05 15.35 -15.98
CA MET A 508 19.92 13.93 -16.17
C MET A 508 18.46 13.54 -16.47
N ASN A 509 17.51 14.12 -15.76
CA ASN A 509 16.09 13.91 -16.00
C ASN A 509 15.68 14.37 -17.42
N LEU A 510 16.21 15.50 -17.85
CA LEU A 510 16.02 16.02 -19.21
C LEU A 510 16.54 15.05 -20.27
N THR A 511 17.72 14.46 -20.05
CA THR A 511 18.31 13.47 -20.98
C THR A 511 17.44 12.21 -21.09
N VAL A 512 16.96 11.70 -19.96
CA VAL A 512 16.08 10.53 -19.91
C VAL A 512 14.74 10.82 -20.58
N ALA A 513 14.09 11.92 -20.23
CA ALA A 513 12.80 12.32 -20.81
C ALA A 513 12.92 12.51 -22.33
N LYS A 514 13.98 13.21 -22.80
CA LYS A 514 14.25 13.38 -24.22
C LYS A 514 14.35 12.03 -24.93
N GLY A 515 15.14 11.09 -24.40
CA GLY A 515 15.29 9.77 -25.01
C GLY A 515 13.97 8.99 -25.08
N ILE A 516 13.13 9.08 -24.04
CA ILE A 516 11.82 8.42 -24.01
C ILE A 516 10.89 9.03 -25.05
N PHE A 517 10.72 10.37 -25.11
CA PHE A 517 9.81 11.02 -26.04
C PHE A 517 10.24 10.90 -27.52
N GLU A 518 11.56 10.90 -27.79
CA GLU A 518 12.09 10.67 -29.12
C GLU A 518 11.69 9.27 -29.69
N ASN A 519 11.49 8.25 -28.82
CA ASN A 519 11.00 6.94 -29.25
C ASN A 519 9.56 6.95 -29.74
N TYR A 520 8.77 7.94 -29.35
CA TYR A 520 7.43 8.21 -29.87
C TYR A 520 7.48 9.10 -31.12
N GLN A 521 8.66 9.41 -31.67
CA GLN A 521 8.90 10.30 -32.81
C GLN A 521 8.43 11.74 -32.57
N MET A 522 8.43 12.19 -31.31
CA MET A 522 8.14 13.56 -30.91
C MET A 522 9.34 14.48 -31.13
N ILE A 523 9.10 15.76 -31.34
CA ILE A 523 10.15 16.80 -31.43
C ILE A 523 10.33 17.38 -30.01
N VAL A 524 11.44 17.05 -29.38
CA VAL A 524 11.68 17.36 -27.96
C VAL A 524 12.66 18.52 -27.79
N LYS A 525 12.22 19.54 -27.07
CA LYS A 525 13.08 20.59 -26.54
C LYS A 525 13.15 20.51 -25.02
N THR A 526 14.33 20.68 -24.46
CA THR A 526 14.58 20.62 -23.01
C THR A 526 15.10 21.94 -22.49
N VAL A 527 14.68 22.36 -21.30
CA VAL A 527 15.11 23.58 -20.62
C VAL A 527 15.26 23.31 -19.12
N ILE A 528 16.15 24.04 -18.43
CA ILE A 528 16.53 23.75 -17.05
C ILE A 528 15.80 24.62 -16.01
N SER A 529 14.92 25.50 -16.40
CA SER A 529 14.22 26.41 -15.47
C SER A 529 12.89 26.90 -16.01
N GLY A 530 12.03 27.35 -15.10
CA GLY A 530 10.76 27.99 -15.45
C GLY A 530 10.93 29.26 -16.31
N LYS A 531 11.98 30.06 -16.06
CA LYS A 531 12.31 31.25 -16.83
C LYS A 531 12.64 30.90 -18.29
N GLU A 532 13.44 29.85 -18.50
CA GLU A 532 13.77 29.36 -19.84
C GLU A 532 12.54 28.75 -20.55
N ALA A 533 11.66 28.10 -19.79
CA ALA A 533 10.41 27.58 -20.34
C ALA A 533 9.52 28.68 -20.90
N ILE A 534 9.34 29.77 -20.16
CA ILE A 534 8.60 30.95 -20.58
C ILE A 534 9.23 31.57 -21.83
N ALA A 535 10.56 31.79 -21.81
CA ALA A 535 11.28 32.34 -22.96
C ALA A 535 11.24 31.42 -24.19
N ALA A 536 11.16 30.11 -24.00
CA ALA A 536 11.00 29.15 -25.10
C ALA A 536 9.60 29.22 -25.71
N CYS A 537 8.56 29.34 -24.89
CA CYS A 537 7.17 29.46 -25.33
C CYS A 537 6.87 30.80 -26.03
N GLU A 538 7.63 31.87 -25.74
CA GLU A 538 7.56 33.14 -26.47
C GLU A 538 8.08 33.03 -27.92
N LYS A 539 9.07 32.13 -28.13
CA LYS A 539 9.76 31.99 -29.42
C LYS A 539 9.21 30.91 -30.30
N GLU A 540 8.69 29.83 -29.70
CA GLU A 540 8.25 28.62 -30.40
C GLU A 540 6.93 28.12 -29.84
N ARG A 541 6.16 27.41 -30.70
CA ARG A 541 4.93 26.73 -30.26
C ARG A 541 5.22 25.30 -29.85
N PHE A 542 4.65 24.89 -28.73
CA PHE A 542 4.67 23.52 -28.24
C PHE A 542 3.23 23.00 -28.12
N ASP A 543 3.05 21.70 -28.30
CA ASP A 543 1.76 21.03 -28.13
C ASP A 543 1.57 20.57 -26.68
N ILE A 544 2.66 20.05 -26.08
CA ILE A 544 2.66 19.56 -24.71
C ILE A 544 3.89 20.10 -23.96
N ILE A 545 3.69 20.51 -22.71
CA ILE A 545 4.75 20.96 -21.80
C ILE A 545 4.75 20.02 -20.59
N PHE A 546 5.83 19.29 -20.38
CA PHE A 546 6.09 18.52 -19.15
C PHE A 546 6.89 19.42 -18.20
N LEU A 547 6.30 19.79 -17.08
CA LEU A 547 6.83 20.80 -16.17
C LEU A 547 7.11 20.19 -14.79
N ASP A 548 8.36 20.22 -14.36
CA ASP A 548 8.69 19.82 -13.00
C ASP A 548 8.04 20.74 -11.97
N HIS A 549 7.53 20.15 -10.92
CA HIS A 549 6.90 20.87 -9.83
C HIS A 549 7.93 21.56 -8.92
N MET A 550 9.08 20.92 -8.64
CA MET A 550 10.09 21.41 -7.70
C MET A 550 11.33 21.87 -8.45
N MET A 551 11.45 23.17 -8.67
CA MET A 551 12.61 23.79 -9.29
C MET A 551 13.09 24.98 -8.45
N PRO A 552 14.41 25.25 -8.41
CA PRO A 552 14.94 26.43 -7.73
C PRO A 552 14.53 27.74 -8.43
N GLU A 553 14.51 28.83 -7.68
CA GLU A 553 14.16 30.21 -8.10
C GLU A 553 12.68 30.41 -8.50
N MET A 554 12.16 29.63 -9.44
CA MET A 554 10.78 29.67 -9.90
C MET A 554 10.24 28.25 -9.97
N ASP A 555 9.31 27.92 -9.07
CA ASP A 555 8.72 26.58 -9.01
C ASP A 555 7.77 26.29 -10.16
N GLY A 556 7.34 25.02 -10.28
CA GLY A 556 6.45 24.61 -11.37
C GLY A 556 5.08 25.26 -11.31
N ILE A 557 4.54 25.59 -10.12
CA ILE A 557 3.23 26.24 -9.97
C ILE A 557 3.32 27.69 -10.43
N GLU A 558 4.39 28.38 -10.07
CA GLU A 558 4.62 29.77 -10.48
C GLU A 558 4.84 29.85 -11.99
N THR A 559 5.61 28.91 -12.56
CA THR A 559 5.82 28.77 -14.01
C THR A 559 4.50 28.49 -14.72
N LEU A 560 3.68 27.57 -14.19
CA LEU A 560 2.34 27.26 -14.73
C LEU A 560 1.46 28.50 -14.83
N LYS A 561 1.40 29.31 -13.75
CA LYS A 561 0.57 30.53 -13.72
C LYS A 561 0.97 31.51 -14.81
N GLN A 562 2.29 31.67 -15.04
CA GLN A 562 2.79 32.54 -16.11
C GLN A 562 2.50 31.98 -17.50
N LEU A 563 2.71 30.68 -17.72
CA LEU A 563 2.37 30.02 -18.98
C LEU A 563 0.87 30.11 -19.29
N ARG A 564 -0.01 29.93 -18.30
CA ARG A 564 -1.48 30.08 -18.47
C ARG A 564 -1.89 31.52 -18.79
N LYS A 565 -1.18 32.52 -18.23
CA LYS A 565 -1.39 33.92 -18.57
C LYS A 565 -1.01 34.19 -20.04
N MET A 566 0.17 33.72 -20.46
CA MET A 566 0.63 33.81 -21.84
C MET A 566 -0.32 33.11 -22.81
N GLN A 567 -0.85 31.96 -22.47
CA GLN A 567 -1.85 31.22 -23.26
C GLN A 567 -3.10 32.05 -23.52
N LYS A 568 -3.60 32.75 -22.49
CA LYS A 568 -4.73 33.66 -22.60
C LYS A 568 -4.46 34.90 -23.48
N GLU A 569 -3.25 35.45 -23.38
CA GLU A 569 -2.83 36.66 -24.09
C GLU A 569 -2.48 36.40 -25.56
N SER A 570 -1.85 35.23 -25.84
CA SER A 570 -1.38 34.88 -27.19
C SER A 570 -2.41 34.07 -28.02
N GLY A 571 -3.43 33.50 -27.38
CA GLY A 571 -4.37 32.56 -28.00
C GLY A 571 -3.74 31.24 -28.44
N GLN A 572 -2.55 30.91 -27.92
CA GLN A 572 -1.91 29.61 -28.17
C GLN A 572 -2.48 28.58 -27.20
N GLU A 573 -2.90 27.42 -27.68
CA GLU A 573 -3.31 26.29 -26.86
C GLU A 573 -2.14 25.30 -26.74
N TYR A 574 -1.77 24.93 -25.51
CA TYR A 574 -0.86 23.85 -25.19
C TYR A 574 -1.28 23.19 -23.89
N ILE A 575 -0.97 21.91 -23.78
CA ILE A 575 -1.28 21.07 -22.62
C ILE A 575 -0.11 21.11 -21.65
N ILE A 576 -0.36 21.34 -20.36
CA ILE A 576 0.69 21.37 -19.33
C ILE A 576 0.51 20.18 -18.39
N VAL A 577 1.48 19.28 -18.41
CA VAL A 577 1.51 18.06 -17.61
C VAL A 577 2.51 18.23 -16.47
N ALA A 578 2.06 18.05 -15.23
CA ALA A 578 2.98 18.06 -14.09
C ALA A 578 3.92 16.84 -14.14
N PHE A 579 5.21 17.08 -13.95
CA PHE A 579 6.25 16.07 -14.02
C PHE A 579 6.99 16.00 -12.69
N THR A 580 6.57 15.13 -11.77
CA THR A 580 6.98 15.18 -10.37
C THR A 580 7.63 13.90 -9.88
N ALA A 581 8.68 14.05 -9.04
CA ALA A 581 9.26 12.94 -8.29
C ALA A 581 8.37 12.49 -7.12
N ASN A 582 7.46 13.36 -6.67
CA ASN A 582 6.64 13.13 -5.48
C ASN A 582 5.20 12.79 -5.90
N ALA A 583 4.96 11.49 -6.09
CA ALA A 583 3.62 10.95 -6.36
C ALA A 583 2.87 10.61 -5.06
N VAL A 584 2.99 11.48 -4.01
CA VAL A 584 2.29 11.28 -2.75
C VAL A 584 0.78 11.27 -2.97
N SER A 585 0.09 10.47 -2.18
CA SER A 585 -1.36 10.37 -2.09
C SER A 585 -2.02 11.77 -2.08
N GLY A 586 -2.85 12.07 -3.07
CA GLY A 586 -3.46 13.41 -3.24
C GLY A 586 -2.72 14.39 -4.16
N ALA A 587 -1.52 14.07 -4.65
CA ALA A 587 -0.77 14.96 -5.55
C ALA A 587 -1.52 15.24 -6.86
N LYS A 588 -2.23 14.25 -7.42
CA LYS A 588 -3.06 14.43 -8.62
C LYS A 588 -4.12 15.50 -8.43
N LYS A 589 -4.89 15.40 -7.33
CA LYS A 589 -5.94 16.37 -7.03
C LYS A 589 -5.37 17.76 -6.85
N MET A 590 -4.25 17.89 -6.14
CA MET A 590 -3.54 19.15 -5.95
C MET A 590 -3.11 19.76 -7.29
N PHE A 591 -2.46 18.99 -8.17
CA PHE A 591 -2.01 19.50 -9.46
C PHE A 591 -3.17 19.91 -10.37
N MET A 592 -4.28 19.15 -10.37
CA MET A 592 -5.48 19.52 -11.12
C MET A 592 -6.14 20.79 -10.57
N GLU A 593 -6.17 20.97 -9.24
CA GLU A 593 -6.68 22.17 -8.58
C GLU A 593 -5.81 23.41 -8.87
N GLU A 594 -4.48 23.24 -9.00
CA GLU A 594 -3.54 24.31 -9.37
C GLU A 594 -3.62 24.67 -10.86
N GLY A 595 -4.26 23.85 -11.71
CA GLY A 595 -4.51 24.14 -13.12
C GLY A 595 -3.63 23.40 -14.12
N PHE A 596 -2.96 22.31 -13.72
CA PHE A 596 -2.36 21.35 -14.66
C PHE A 596 -3.46 20.55 -15.36
N ASP A 597 -3.20 20.10 -16.60
CA ASP A 597 -4.15 19.28 -17.37
C ASP A 597 -4.03 17.79 -17.01
N GLU A 598 -2.82 17.32 -16.71
CA GLU A 598 -2.53 15.96 -16.26
C GLU A 598 -1.21 15.93 -15.45
N PHE A 599 -0.87 14.76 -14.95
CA PHE A 599 0.41 14.56 -14.26
C PHE A 599 1.06 13.21 -14.63
N VAL A 600 2.40 13.17 -14.57
CA VAL A 600 3.23 11.98 -14.75
C VAL A 600 4.26 11.94 -13.62
N SER A 601 4.36 10.80 -12.94
CA SER A 601 5.37 10.59 -11.90
C SER A 601 6.74 10.24 -12.50
N LYS A 602 7.80 10.69 -11.86
CA LYS A 602 9.17 10.22 -12.10
C LYS A 602 9.46 8.99 -11.21
N PRO A 603 10.06 7.90 -11.73
CA PRO A 603 10.52 7.69 -13.11
C PRO A 603 9.35 7.51 -14.09
N ILE A 604 9.56 7.91 -15.35
CA ILE A 604 8.54 7.79 -16.40
C ILE A 604 8.28 6.30 -16.68
N GLU A 605 7.12 5.82 -16.33
CA GLU A 605 6.64 4.50 -16.74
C GLU A 605 5.95 4.58 -18.11
N THR A 606 6.34 3.73 -19.03
CA THR A 606 5.81 3.70 -20.41
C THR A 606 4.29 3.63 -20.45
N MET A 607 3.69 2.76 -19.64
CA MET A 607 2.22 2.59 -19.59
C MET A 607 1.49 3.83 -19.09
N THR A 608 2.02 4.45 -18.04
CA THR A 608 1.47 5.68 -17.46
C THR A 608 1.59 6.83 -18.47
N LEU A 609 2.73 6.95 -19.14
CA LEU A 609 2.95 7.95 -20.18
C LEU A 609 1.98 7.75 -21.36
N GLU A 610 1.87 6.53 -21.89
CA GLU A 610 0.96 6.22 -23.00
C GLU A 610 -0.50 6.53 -22.66
N ARG A 611 -0.94 6.25 -21.43
CA ARG A 611 -2.29 6.59 -20.94
C ARG A 611 -2.52 8.10 -20.94
N VAL A 612 -1.54 8.87 -20.45
CA VAL A 612 -1.62 10.33 -20.44
C VAL A 612 -1.65 10.86 -21.87
N LEU A 613 -0.75 10.39 -22.75
CA LEU A 613 -0.70 10.79 -24.15
C LEU A 613 -2.02 10.47 -24.91
N CYS A 614 -2.60 9.28 -24.68
CA CYS A 614 -3.91 8.92 -25.27
C CYS A 614 -5.07 9.81 -24.80
N LYS A 615 -4.93 10.43 -23.62
CA LYS A 615 -5.98 11.30 -23.07
C LYS A 615 -5.85 12.75 -23.55
N VAL A 616 -4.61 13.19 -23.79
CA VAL A 616 -4.31 14.59 -24.10
C VAL A 616 -4.11 14.86 -25.59
N LEU A 617 -3.84 13.82 -26.41
CA LEU A 617 -3.74 13.86 -27.86
C LEU A 617 -4.99 13.29 -28.53
#